data_ecfd5176edd8aa8c5158b9da9f11d08a
#
_entry.id   ecfd5176edd8aa8c5158b9da9f11d08a
#
_cell.length_a   1.000
_cell.length_b   1.000
_cell.length_c   1.000
_cell.angle_alpha   90.00
_cell.angle_beta   90.00
_cell.angle_gamma   90.00
#
_symmetry.space_group_name_H-M   'P 1'
#
loop_
_entity.id
_entity.type
_entity.pdbx_description
1 polymer ?
#
loop_
_entity_poly.entity_id
_entity_poly.type
_entity_poly.pdbx_seq_one_letter_code
_entity_poly.pdbx_strand_id
1 'polypeptide(L)'
;MLRPLHFFLLLVPTALSAQLAPVERAVARQVDTHRHEAVALLERLVNLNSGTMNLAGVRAVGDVLRRELDALGFATRWEDGAPFQRAGHLIAERTGRGPRVLLIGHLDTVFEPEHPFQRFEPLDSVRTRGPGITDMKGGDVILVQALKALRAEGQLDRMSITVVLHGDEELTGEPRALARKTLIEIARRSDIAIGFEDGDGDPTTAVIARRGYTSWLLTSTGTPAHSSQVFRADIGPGAIYEASRVLQEFRERLTGDPLVTFNPGIALGGTTVALDSSMVHGSAAGKSNVVSARMTVAGDLRTISPDKLAEVKAAMESIVAASLPHTASRIQFDDGYPPMAPTEGNRRLLAVYDQVSRDLGAGPVGIDNPARAGAADVSFAAGIVPMIIDGLGLAGWGGHTDKEIADMSTLSMLTKRAAILIHRVTRVPPAP
;
A
#
# COMPACT_ATOMS: atom_id res chain seq x y z
N MET A 1 -70.33 29.76 16.91
CA MET A 1 -69.13 29.16 17.48
C MET A 1 -68.14 28.86 16.35
N LEU A 2 -67.19 29.77 16.15
CA LEU A 2 -66.12 29.64 15.15
C LEU A 2 -64.92 28.91 15.80
N ARG A 3 -64.49 27.78 15.25
CA ARG A 3 -63.30 27.07 15.66
C ARG A 3 -62.05 27.69 14.98
N PRO A 4 -60.95 27.94 15.68
CA PRO A 4 -59.70 28.41 15.05
C PRO A 4 -59.00 27.29 14.31
N LEU A 5 -58.65 27.54 13.04
CA LEU A 5 -57.74 26.68 12.24
C LEU A 5 -56.31 26.95 12.70
N HIS A 6 -55.66 25.92 13.29
CA HIS A 6 -54.21 25.96 13.58
C HIS A 6 -53.45 25.57 12.34
N PHE A 7 -52.74 26.52 11.73
CA PHE A 7 -51.76 26.26 10.68
C PHE A 7 -50.48 25.74 11.34
N PHE A 8 -50.20 24.47 11.18
CA PHE A 8 -48.88 23.91 11.53
C PHE A 8 -47.91 24.22 10.40
N LEU A 9 -47.02 25.17 10.64
CA LEU A 9 -45.85 25.43 9.76
C LEU A 9 -44.88 24.28 9.96
N LEU A 10 -44.80 23.33 9.02
CA LEU A 10 -43.75 22.32 8.93
C LEU A 10 -42.45 23.03 8.53
N LEU A 11 -41.59 23.33 9.50
CA LEU A 11 -40.21 23.65 9.26
C LEU A 11 -39.49 22.38 8.72
N VAL A 12 -39.35 22.32 7.39
CA VAL A 12 -38.44 21.36 6.75
C VAL A 12 -37.01 21.83 7.08
N PRO A 13 -36.21 21.06 7.80
CA PRO A 13 -34.83 21.41 7.99
C PRO A 13 -34.16 21.41 6.61
N THR A 14 -33.84 22.56 6.07
CA THR A 14 -32.91 22.68 4.95
C THR A 14 -31.57 22.21 5.46
N ALA A 15 -31.21 20.98 5.09
CA ALA A 15 -29.81 20.52 5.19
C ALA A 15 -28.97 21.58 4.46
N LEU A 16 -28.23 22.40 5.20
CA LEU A 16 -27.17 23.22 4.61
C LEU A 16 -26.20 22.20 3.97
N SER A 17 -26.28 22.04 2.66
CA SER A 17 -25.21 21.41 1.93
C SER A 17 -23.97 22.29 2.17
N ALA A 18 -22.97 21.75 2.85
CA ALA A 18 -21.72 22.46 3.03
C ALA A 18 -21.17 22.73 1.62
N GLN A 19 -21.03 24.00 1.27
CA GLN A 19 -20.48 24.42 -0.02
C GLN A 19 -19.01 24.73 0.17
N LEU A 20 -18.24 24.48 -0.88
CA LEU A 20 -16.83 24.88 -0.91
C LEU A 20 -16.66 26.36 -0.48
N ALA A 21 -15.69 26.62 0.38
CA ALA A 21 -15.30 27.98 0.71
C ALA A 21 -14.76 28.73 -0.54
N PRO A 22 -14.78 30.07 -0.56
CA PRO A 22 -14.27 30.82 -1.72
C PRO A 22 -12.85 30.41 -2.16
N VAL A 23 -11.96 30.18 -1.20
CA VAL A 23 -10.58 29.71 -1.48
C VAL A 23 -10.56 28.30 -2.03
N GLU A 24 -11.41 27.39 -1.54
CA GLU A 24 -11.49 26.01 -2.06
C GLU A 24 -12.00 26.00 -3.51
N ARG A 25 -12.97 26.87 -3.85
CA ARG A 25 -13.41 27.07 -5.24
C ARG A 25 -12.31 27.63 -6.12
N ALA A 26 -11.47 28.53 -5.60
CA ALA A 26 -10.32 29.04 -6.33
C ALA A 26 -9.28 27.94 -6.58
N VAL A 27 -8.92 27.16 -5.56
CA VAL A 27 -8.04 26.00 -5.69
C VAL A 27 -8.58 24.99 -6.72
N ALA A 28 -9.88 24.68 -6.68
CA ALA A 28 -10.49 23.78 -7.67
C ALA A 28 -10.38 24.33 -9.11
N ARG A 29 -10.55 25.63 -9.31
CA ARG A 29 -10.36 26.27 -10.64
C ARG A 29 -8.90 26.20 -11.10
N GLN A 30 -7.92 26.37 -10.21
CA GLN A 30 -6.49 26.21 -10.55
C GLN A 30 -6.21 24.80 -11.12
N VAL A 31 -6.77 23.76 -10.49
CA VAL A 31 -6.62 22.39 -10.99
C VAL A 31 -7.19 22.24 -12.41
N ASP A 32 -8.39 22.78 -12.67
CA ASP A 32 -8.99 22.69 -14.01
C ASP A 32 -8.18 23.45 -15.08
N THR A 33 -7.72 24.66 -14.73
CA THR A 33 -6.94 25.51 -15.64
C THR A 33 -5.61 24.84 -16.05
N HIS A 34 -4.97 24.12 -15.11
CA HIS A 34 -3.64 23.52 -15.32
C HIS A 34 -3.70 22.02 -15.61
N ARG A 35 -4.88 21.46 -15.97
CA ARG A 35 -5.04 20.04 -16.30
C ARG A 35 -4.05 19.58 -17.39
N HIS A 36 -3.77 20.41 -18.38
CA HIS A 36 -2.84 20.07 -19.46
C HIS A 36 -1.40 19.88 -18.96
N GLU A 37 -0.96 20.64 -17.93
CA GLU A 37 0.35 20.46 -17.30
C GLU A 37 0.40 19.14 -16.51
N ALA A 38 -0.70 18.75 -15.85
CA ALA A 38 -0.80 17.47 -15.17
C ALA A 38 -0.64 16.30 -16.16
N VAL A 39 -1.32 16.34 -17.31
CA VAL A 39 -1.20 15.32 -18.35
C VAL A 39 0.22 15.27 -18.93
N ALA A 40 0.82 16.43 -19.22
CA ALA A 40 2.19 16.49 -19.74
C ALA A 40 3.23 15.97 -18.74
N LEU A 41 3.04 16.26 -17.44
CA LEU A 41 3.91 15.71 -16.39
C LEU A 41 3.75 14.18 -16.30
N LEU A 42 2.52 13.66 -16.31
CA LEU A 42 2.25 12.23 -16.28
C LEU A 42 2.88 11.51 -17.49
N GLU A 43 2.66 12.03 -18.71
CA GLU A 43 3.28 11.49 -19.92
C GLU A 43 4.80 11.43 -19.81
N ARG A 44 5.42 12.50 -19.30
CA ARG A 44 6.85 12.55 -19.07
C ARG A 44 7.33 11.49 -18.11
N LEU A 45 6.64 11.32 -16.97
CA LEU A 45 7.02 10.34 -15.94
C LEU A 45 6.82 8.90 -16.44
N VAL A 46 5.71 8.62 -17.12
CA VAL A 46 5.41 7.28 -17.66
C VAL A 46 6.43 6.88 -18.73
N ASN A 47 6.88 7.81 -19.57
CA ASN A 47 7.89 7.55 -20.61
C ASN A 47 9.33 7.44 -20.06
N LEU A 48 9.55 7.67 -18.78
CA LEU A 48 10.80 7.37 -18.07
C LEU A 48 10.67 5.99 -17.42
N ASN A 49 11.43 5.01 -17.93
CA ASN A 49 11.46 3.71 -17.25
C ASN A 49 12.03 3.87 -15.84
N SER A 50 11.31 3.34 -14.86
CA SER A 50 11.70 3.32 -13.45
C SER A 50 11.43 1.97 -12.80
N GLY A 51 11.66 0.85 -13.49
CA GLY A 51 11.71 -0.45 -12.85
C GLY A 51 12.61 -0.39 -11.62
N THR A 52 12.24 -1.03 -10.51
CA THR A 52 12.93 -0.84 -9.22
C THR A 52 14.44 -1.06 -9.32
N MET A 53 14.88 -2.01 -10.16
CA MET A 53 16.31 -2.29 -10.34
C MET A 53 16.98 -1.38 -11.37
N ASN A 54 16.23 -0.58 -12.12
CA ASN A 54 16.77 0.52 -12.93
C ASN A 54 17.05 1.75 -12.05
N LEU A 55 18.10 1.67 -11.23
CA LEU A 55 18.41 2.73 -10.24
C LEU A 55 18.54 4.12 -10.87
N ALA A 56 19.08 4.20 -12.09
CA ALA A 56 19.22 5.46 -12.83
C ALA A 56 17.86 6.00 -13.28
N GLY A 57 16.95 5.12 -13.70
CA GLY A 57 15.60 5.49 -14.11
C GLY A 57 14.74 5.98 -12.95
N VAL A 58 14.76 5.28 -11.82
CA VAL A 58 14.11 5.71 -10.58
C VAL A 58 14.62 7.10 -10.16
N ARG A 59 15.95 7.29 -10.21
CA ARG A 59 16.55 8.59 -9.92
C ARG A 59 16.07 9.68 -10.90
N ALA A 60 15.97 9.37 -12.19
CA ALA A 60 15.52 10.32 -13.21
C ALA A 60 14.06 10.76 -12.99
N VAL A 61 13.15 9.84 -12.62
CA VAL A 61 11.78 10.16 -12.19
C VAL A 61 11.81 11.07 -10.97
N GLY A 62 12.59 10.70 -9.95
CA GLY A 62 12.77 11.51 -8.74
C GLY A 62 13.31 12.92 -9.05
N ASP A 63 14.24 13.07 -9.97
CA ASP A 63 14.78 14.37 -10.36
C ASP A 63 13.77 15.25 -11.13
N VAL A 64 12.78 14.66 -11.82
CA VAL A 64 11.65 15.41 -12.37
C VAL A 64 10.77 15.95 -11.27
N LEU A 65 10.32 15.09 -10.35
CA LEU A 65 9.44 15.47 -9.24
C LEU A 65 10.14 16.41 -8.24
N ARG A 66 11.45 16.25 -8.04
CA ARG A 66 12.26 17.17 -7.25
C ARG A 66 12.18 18.59 -7.76
N ARG A 67 12.32 18.80 -9.08
CA ARG A 67 12.23 20.15 -9.68
C ARG A 67 10.86 20.78 -9.47
N GLU A 68 9.78 19.99 -9.53
CA GLU A 68 8.44 20.46 -9.24
C GLU A 68 8.29 20.90 -7.77
N LEU A 69 8.82 20.11 -6.84
CA LEU A 69 8.77 20.41 -5.40
C LEU A 69 9.70 21.58 -5.01
N ASP A 70 10.89 21.68 -5.61
CA ASP A 70 11.80 22.82 -5.43
C ASP A 70 11.12 24.14 -5.87
N ALA A 71 10.42 24.13 -7.01
CA ALA A 71 9.67 25.29 -7.51
C ALA A 71 8.53 25.71 -6.59
N LEU A 72 8.00 24.79 -5.78
CA LEU A 72 6.99 25.07 -4.74
C LEU A 72 7.59 25.55 -3.42
N GLY A 73 8.93 25.62 -3.34
CA GLY A 73 9.66 26.11 -2.15
C GLY A 73 9.82 25.06 -1.06
N PHE A 74 9.80 23.76 -1.42
CA PHE A 74 10.23 22.70 -0.52
C PHE A 74 11.74 22.63 -0.44
N ALA A 75 12.28 22.32 0.74
CA ALA A 75 13.66 21.91 0.90
C ALA A 75 13.77 20.41 0.55
N THR A 76 14.35 20.12 -0.62
CA THR A 76 14.44 18.73 -1.10
C THR A 76 15.81 18.13 -0.82
N ARG A 77 15.83 16.83 -0.55
CA ARG A 77 17.04 16.01 -0.46
C ARG A 77 16.79 14.63 -1.05
N TRP A 78 17.86 14.04 -1.52
CA TRP A 78 17.85 12.63 -1.92
C TRP A 78 18.50 11.80 -0.80
N GLU A 79 17.83 10.76 -0.37
CA GLU A 79 18.40 9.75 0.50
C GLU A 79 19.07 8.67 -0.35
N ASP A 80 20.35 8.42 -0.09
CA ASP A 80 21.12 7.43 -0.84
C ASP A 80 20.62 6.01 -0.53
N GLY A 81 20.31 5.26 -1.56
CA GLY A 81 19.83 3.88 -1.47
C GLY A 81 20.92 2.81 -1.45
N ALA A 82 22.19 3.16 -1.61
CA ALA A 82 23.30 2.20 -1.60
C ALA A 82 23.32 1.30 -0.34
N PRO A 83 23.02 1.79 0.88
CA PRO A 83 22.99 0.96 2.08
C PRO A 83 21.94 -0.16 2.07
N PHE A 84 20.91 -0.04 1.26
CA PHE A 84 19.85 -1.04 1.08
C PHE A 84 19.69 -1.49 -0.38
N GLN A 85 20.72 -1.25 -1.21
CA GLN A 85 20.88 -1.75 -2.58
C GLN A 85 19.77 -1.29 -3.54
N ARG A 86 19.32 -0.04 -3.42
CA ARG A 86 18.30 0.60 -4.27
C ARG A 86 18.73 2.00 -4.71
N ALA A 87 17.88 2.64 -5.50
CA ALA A 87 18.15 4.01 -5.97
C ALA A 87 18.15 5.03 -4.82
N GLY A 88 17.33 4.82 -3.81
CA GLY A 88 17.10 5.76 -2.72
C GLY A 88 15.76 6.49 -2.85
N HIS A 89 15.56 7.53 -2.04
CA HIS A 89 14.27 8.19 -1.87
C HIS A 89 14.37 9.71 -2.04
N LEU A 90 13.30 10.31 -2.56
CA LEU A 90 13.15 11.76 -2.58
C LEU A 90 12.37 12.21 -1.34
N ILE A 91 12.98 13.09 -0.55
CA ILE A 91 12.36 13.71 0.61
C ILE A 91 12.23 15.22 0.34
N ALA A 92 11.04 15.78 0.55
CA ALA A 92 10.81 17.21 0.42
C ALA A 92 10.07 17.74 1.65
N GLU A 93 10.63 18.75 2.30
CA GLU A 93 10.10 19.29 3.55
C GLU A 93 9.77 20.77 3.43
N ARG A 94 8.62 21.13 3.97
CA ARG A 94 8.19 22.51 4.11
C ARG A 94 7.66 22.72 5.52
N THR A 95 8.24 23.68 6.23
CA THR A 95 7.79 24.03 7.58
C THR A 95 6.79 25.19 7.50
N GLY A 96 5.68 25.03 8.15
CA GLY A 96 4.61 26.03 8.28
C GLY A 96 4.02 26.03 9.69
N ARG A 97 2.71 26.20 9.79
CA ARG A 97 1.94 26.19 11.05
C ARG A 97 0.84 25.14 10.98
N GLY A 98 0.33 24.72 12.13
CA GLY A 98 -0.76 23.74 12.22
C GLY A 98 -0.28 22.28 12.11
N PRO A 99 -1.19 21.35 11.83
CA PRO A 99 -0.87 19.93 11.72
C PRO A 99 0.21 19.63 10.67
N ARG A 100 1.07 18.68 11.00
CA ARG A 100 2.15 18.19 10.13
C ARG A 100 1.61 17.05 9.28
N VAL A 101 1.54 17.27 7.99
CA VAL A 101 1.02 16.31 7.02
C VAL A 101 2.17 15.63 6.30
N LEU A 102 2.16 14.30 6.32
CA LEU A 102 3.05 13.43 5.56
C LEU A 102 2.31 12.95 4.31
N LEU A 103 2.87 13.25 3.14
CA LEU A 103 2.39 12.77 1.83
C LEU A 103 3.33 11.67 1.37
N ILE A 104 2.79 10.52 0.98
CA ILE A 104 3.56 9.31 0.66
C ILE A 104 3.24 8.85 -0.76
N GLY A 105 4.29 8.53 -1.52
CA GLY A 105 4.22 7.92 -2.83
C GLY A 105 5.51 7.18 -3.17
N HIS A 106 5.62 6.63 -4.38
CA HIS A 106 6.81 5.96 -4.86
C HIS A 106 7.15 6.27 -6.33
N LEU A 107 8.41 6.08 -6.67
CA LEU A 107 9.03 6.48 -7.94
C LEU A 107 9.21 5.30 -8.88
N ASP A 108 9.31 4.11 -8.32
CA ASP A 108 9.59 2.88 -9.05
C ASP A 108 8.32 2.23 -9.62
N THR A 109 8.50 1.20 -10.40
CA THR A 109 7.44 0.37 -10.99
C THR A 109 7.94 -1.07 -11.12
N VAL A 110 7.04 -2.02 -11.30
CA VAL A 110 7.40 -3.43 -11.59
C VAL A 110 7.99 -3.65 -12.99
N PHE A 111 8.02 -2.63 -13.85
CA PHE A 111 8.41 -2.78 -15.26
C PHE A 111 9.88 -2.43 -15.48
N GLU A 112 10.75 -3.45 -15.47
CA GLU A 112 12.17 -3.28 -15.76
C GLU A 112 12.43 -2.87 -17.23
N PRO A 113 13.65 -2.36 -17.60
CA PRO A 113 13.93 -1.85 -18.94
C PRO A 113 13.72 -2.86 -20.06
N GLU A 114 13.88 -4.15 -19.79
CA GLU A 114 13.71 -5.24 -20.76
C GLU A 114 12.26 -5.56 -21.04
N HIS A 115 11.33 -5.10 -20.20
CA HIS A 115 9.90 -5.32 -20.41
C HIS A 115 9.41 -4.49 -21.60
N PRO A 116 8.59 -5.05 -22.53
CA PRO A 116 8.15 -4.33 -23.75
C PRO A 116 7.18 -3.17 -23.49
N PHE A 117 6.53 -3.15 -22.33
CA PHE A 117 5.56 -2.13 -21.92
C PHE A 117 6.29 -0.90 -21.37
N GLN A 118 6.53 0.14 -22.20
CA GLN A 118 7.43 1.25 -21.89
C GLN A 118 6.89 2.64 -22.21
N ARG A 119 5.66 2.76 -22.72
CA ARG A 119 5.17 4.01 -23.30
C ARG A 119 3.84 4.45 -22.74
N PHE A 120 3.69 5.77 -22.66
CA PHE A 120 2.40 6.44 -22.49
C PHE A 120 1.63 6.38 -23.80
N GLU A 121 0.52 5.67 -23.83
CA GLU A 121 -0.28 5.42 -25.05
C GLU A 121 -1.75 5.81 -24.80
N PRO A 122 -2.20 6.98 -25.30
CA PRO A 122 -3.62 7.30 -25.32
C PRO A 122 -4.40 6.27 -26.16
N LEU A 123 -5.38 5.62 -25.56
CA LEU A 123 -6.26 4.66 -26.24
C LEU A 123 -7.49 5.35 -26.82
N ASP A 124 -7.98 6.36 -26.10
CA ASP A 124 -9.09 7.24 -26.51
C ASP A 124 -9.06 8.55 -25.69
N SER A 125 -10.13 9.32 -25.69
CA SER A 125 -10.22 10.59 -24.96
C SER A 125 -10.25 10.46 -23.44
N VAL A 126 -10.45 9.25 -22.91
CA VAL A 126 -10.62 8.95 -21.49
C VAL A 126 -9.54 8.01 -20.98
N ARG A 127 -9.17 7.00 -21.77
CA ARG A 127 -8.28 5.93 -21.35
C ARG A 127 -6.88 6.11 -21.91
N THR A 128 -5.90 5.96 -21.03
CA THR A 128 -4.48 5.97 -21.41
C THR A 128 -3.79 4.78 -20.75
N ARG A 129 -2.96 4.07 -21.52
CA ARG A 129 -2.16 2.94 -21.08
C ARG A 129 -0.71 3.38 -20.84
N GLY A 130 -0.06 2.84 -19.83
CA GLY A 130 1.36 3.11 -19.60
C GLY A 130 1.90 2.50 -18.29
N PRO A 131 3.22 2.18 -18.25
CA PRO A 131 3.82 1.54 -17.07
C PRO A 131 3.85 2.47 -15.87
N GLY A 132 3.24 2.02 -14.76
CA GLY A 132 3.12 2.80 -13.54
C GLY A 132 2.18 4.00 -13.68
N ILE A 133 1.27 4.02 -14.66
CA ILE A 133 0.38 5.16 -14.89
C ILE A 133 -0.63 5.32 -13.75
N THR A 134 -1.06 4.22 -13.14
CA THR A 134 -1.88 4.21 -11.91
C THR A 134 -1.03 3.93 -10.69
N ASP A 135 -0.07 3.04 -10.79
CA ASP A 135 0.78 2.53 -9.72
C ASP A 135 2.26 2.96 -9.90
N MET A 136 2.69 4.15 -9.34
CA MET A 136 1.74 5.17 -8.86
C MET A 136 2.10 6.57 -9.41
N LYS A 137 2.69 6.66 -10.63
CA LYS A 137 3.07 7.96 -11.25
C LYS A 137 1.89 8.93 -11.36
N GLY A 138 0.67 8.40 -11.58
CA GLY A 138 -0.57 9.19 -11.56
C GLY A 138 -0.84 9.80 -10.19
N GLY A 139 -0.59 9.05 -9.13
CA GLY A 139 -0.67 9.54 -7.75
C GLY A 139 0.35 10.62 -7.44
N ASP A 140 1.60 10.45 -7.88
CA ASP A 140 2.65 11.48 -7.75
C ASP A 140 2.26 12.78 -8.46
N VAL A 141 1.65 12.67 -9.65
CA VAL A 141 1.15 13.85 -10.38
C VAL A 141 0.00 14.51 -9.63
N ILE A 142 -0.96 13.75 -9.10
CA ILE A 142 -2.06 14.29 -8.29
C ILE A 142 -1.51 15.04 -7.07
N LEU A 143 -0.55 14.45 -6.37
CA LEU A 143 0.13 15.07 -5.22
C LEU A 143 0.76 16.41 -5.60
N VAL A 144 1.59 16.44 -6.63
CA VAL A 144 2.29 17.66 -7.07
C VAL A 144 1.31 18.73 -7.55
N GLN A 145 0.31 18.37 -8.35
CA GLN A 145 -0.67 19.32 -8.87
C GLN A 145 -1.60 19.86 -7.76
N ALA A 146 -1.93 19.07 -6.75
CA ALA A 146 -2.64 19.53 -5.57
C ALA A 146 -1.85 20.61 -4.81
N LEU A 147 -0.54 20.39 -4.63
CA LEU A 147 0.35 21.38 -4.00
C LEU A 147 0.53 22.65 -4.86
N LYS A 148 0.62 22.52 -6.19
CA LYS A 148 0.65 23.66 -7.11
C LYS A 148 -0.62 24.51 -7.00
N ALA A 149 -1.80 23.92 -6.97
CA ALA A 149 -3.07 24.62 -6.83
C ALA A 149 -3.16 25.37 -5.50
N LEU A 150 -2.70 24.74 -4.42
CA LEU A 150 -2.61 25.38 -3.10
C LEU A 150 -1.60 26.54 -3.08
N ARG A 151 -0.48 26.41 -3.77
CA ARG A 151 0.53 27.47 -3.91
C ARG A 151 -0.03 28.69 -4.66
N ALA A 152 -0.71 28.45 -5.78
CA ALA A 152 -1.30 29.49 -6.62
C ALA A 152 -2.30 30.39 -5.84
N GLU A 153 -3.00 29.82 -4.86
CA GLU A 153 -3.94 30.52 -4.01
C GLU A 153 -3.32 30.98 -2.65
N GLY A 154 -1.98 30.93 -2.52
CA GLY A 154 -1.25 31.38 -1.33
C GLY A 154 -1.53 30.58 -0.06
N GLN A 155 -2.06 29.35 -0.20
CA GLN A 155 -2.40 28.52 0.96
C GLN A 155 -1.20 27.69 1.45
N LEU A 156 -0.35 27.24 0.53
CA LEU A 156 0.77 26.34 0.82
C LEU A 156 1.78 26.96 1.81
N ASP A 157 1.96 28.28 1.80
CA ASP A 157 2.97 28.96 2.64
C ASP A 157 2.76 28.80 4.15
N ARG A 158 1.58 28.40 4.56
CA ARG A 158 1.24 28.24 5.98
C ARG A 158 1.23 26.78 6.43
N MET A 159 1.43 25.83 5.52
CA MET A 159 1.28 24.40 5.78
C MET A 159 2.62 23.78 6.15
N SER A 160 2.59 22.85 7.12
CA SER A 160 3.71 21.96 7.45
C SER A 160 3.50 20.66 6.70
N ILE A 161 4.28 20.43 5.64
CA ILE A 161 4.14 19.28 4.75
C ILE A 161 5.51 18.62 4.56
N THR A 162 5.54 17.30 4.68
CA THR A 162 6.68 16.48 4.24
C THR A 162 6.18 15.52 3.18
N VAL A 163 6.87 15.45 2.05
CA VAL A 163 6.65 14.47 0.98
C VAL A 163 7.76 13.45 1.05
N VAL A 164 7.41 12.17 1.00
CA VAL A 164 8.34 11.04 0.90
C VAL A 164 7.94 10.23 -0.33
N LEU A 165 8.85 10.16 -1.31
CA LEU A 165 8.67 9.33 -2.49
C LEU A 165 9.75 8.26 -2.50
N HIS A 166 9.36 7.01 -2.25
CA HIS A 166 10.28 5.88 -2.23
C HIS A 166 10.68 5.44 -3.64
N GLY A 167 11.89 4.95 -3.79
CA GLY A 167 12.37 4.39 -5.05
C GLY A 167 12.51 2.86 -4.99
N ASP A 168 11.74 2.21 -4.11
CA ASP A 168 11.83 0.78 -3.86
C ASP A 168 10.55 0.21 -3.21
N GLU A 169 9.38 0.76 -3.55
CA GLU A 169 8.13 0.21 -3.03
C GLU A 169 7.87 -1.18 -3.59
N GLU A 170 7.98 -1.34 -4.89
CA GLU A 170 7.68 -2.54 -5.66
C GLU A 170 8.64 -3.71 -5.36
N LEU A 171 9.86 -3.39 -4.99
CA LEU A 171 10.86 -4.36 -4.55
C LEU A 171 11.74 -3.73 -3.45
N THR A 172 11.26 -3.81 -2.22
CA THR A 172 11.92 -3.17 -1.07
C THR A 172 13.39 -3.57 -0.94
N GLY A 173 14.23 -2.56 -0.69
CA GLY A 173 15.67 -2.78 -0.45
C GLY A 173 15.94 -3.47 0.89
N GLU A 174 17.05 -4.19 0.95
CA GLU A 174 17.46 -4.90 2.17
C GLU A 174 18.79 -4.35 2.72
N PRO A 175 18.89 -4.15 4.03
CA PRO A 175 17.89 -4.44 5.08
C PRO A 175 16.69 -3.47 5.03
N ARG A 176 15.47 -4.00 5.05
CA ARG A 176 14.22 -3.22 5.03
C ARG A 176 14.14 -2.16 6.12
N ALA A 177 14.69 -2.45 7.29
CA ALA A 177 14.76 -1.50 8.38
C ALA A 177 15.56 -0.23 8.02
N LEU A 178 16.53 -0.29 7.12
CA LEU A 178 17.23 0.87 6.60
C LEU A 178 16.41 1.57 5.52
N ALA A 179 15.83 0.81 4.58
CA ALA A 179 15.02 1.35 3.49
C ALA A 179 13.79 2.15 3.99
N ARG A 180 13.18 1.76 5.10
CA ARG A 180 11.99 2.43 5.65
C ARG A 180 12.29 3.33 6.87
N LYS A 181 13.56 3.46 7.28
CA LYS A 181 13.97 4.23 8.45
C LYS A 181 13.49 5.67 8.41
N THR A 182 13.76 6.38 7.34
CA THR A 182 13.42 7.81 7.20
C THR A 182 11.92 8.03 7.17
N LEU A 183 11.14 7.18 6.51
CA LEU A 183 9.68 7.25 6.55
C LEU A 183 9.16 7.12 7.98
N ILE A 184 9.65 6.13 8.73
CA ILE A 184 9.24 5.90 10.13
C ILE A 184 9.64 7.09 11.02
N GLU A 185 10.82 7.67 10.84
CA GLU A 185 11.27 8.86 11.59
C GLU A 185 10.40 10.08 11.29
N ILE A 186 10.00 10.27 10.04
CA ILE A 186 9.09 11.34 9.64
C ILE A 186 7.67 11.09 10.18
N ALA A 187 7.18 9.86 10.09
CA ALA A 187 5.88 9.47 10.63
C ALA A 187 5.75 9.81 12.13
N ARG A 188 6.79 9.57 12.94
CA ARG A 188 6.80 9.90 14.38
C ARG A 188 6.60 11.38 14.70
N ARG A 189 6.86 12.26 13.75
CA ARG A 189 6.65 13.71 13.89
C ARG A 189 5.51 14.25 13.04
N SER A 190 4.69 13.37 12.47
CA SER A 190 3.53 13.71 11.65
C SER A 190 2.22 13.48 12.40
N ASP A 191 1.24 14.31 12.13
CA ASP A 191 -0.08 14.24 12.74
C ASP A 191 -1.10 13.55 11.81
N ILE A 192 -0.84 13.60 10.49
CA ILE A 192 -1.68 13.04 9.44
C ILE A 192 -0.77 12.45 8.36
N ALA A 193 -1.12 11.27 7.82
CA ALA A 193 -0.49 10.70 6.64
C ALA A 193 -1.51 10.48 5.52
N ILE A 194 -1.13 10.81 4.28
CA ILE A 194 -1.94 10.66 3.08
C ILE A 194 -1.09 9.95 2.03
N GLY A 195 -1.53 8.76 1.62
CA GLY A 195 -0.93 8.00 0.53
C GLY A 195 -1.64 8.26 -0.80
N PHE A 196 -0.90 8.11 -1.89
CA PHE A 196 -1.38 8.38 -3.23
C PHE A 196 -1.34 7.14 -4.14
N GLU A 197 -1.46 5.95 -3.53
CA GLU A 197 -1.66 4.70 -4.25
C GLU A 197 -3.00 4.71 -5.02
N ASP A 198 -3.15 3.84 -6.02
CA ASP A 198 -4.35 3.74 -6.85
C ASP A 198 -5.56 3.08 -6.14
N GLY A 199 -5.34 2.46 -4.98
CA GLY A 199 -6.37 1.74 -4.23
C GLY A 199 -6.90 0.53 -5.00
N ASP A 200 -8.24 0.44 -5.15
CA ASP A 200 -8.89 -0.55 -6.02
C ASP A 200 -9.21 0.00 -7.43
N GLY A 201 -8.71 1.19 -7.75
CA GLY A 201 -8.93 1.88 -9.00
C GLY A 201 -10.31 2.56 -9.13
N ASP A 202 -11.19 2.42 -8.14
CA ASP A 202 -12.49 3.07 -8.11
C ASP A 202 -12.40 4.48 -7.46
N PRO A 203 -12.70 5.56 -8.19
CA PRO A 203 -12.65 6.91 -7.65
C PRO A 203 -13.71 7.20 -6.57
N THR A 204 -14.59 6.25 -6.27
CA THR A 204 -15.62 6.37 -5.23
C THR A 204 -15.25 5.69 -3.92
N THR A 205 -14.03 5.16 -3.81
CA THR A 205 -13.48 4.54 -2.59
C THR A 205 -12.19 5.21 -2.16
N ALA A 206 -11.77 4.97 -0.92
CA ALA A 206 -10.46 5.30 -0.39
C ALA A 206 -10.04 4.26 0.65
N VAL A 207 -8.75 4.10 0.84
CA VAL A 207 -8.16 3.06 1.68
C VAL A 207 -7.91 3.60 3.09
N ILE A 208 -8.52 2.98 4.10
CA ILE A 208 -8.28 3.27 5.52
C ILE A 208 -7.73 2.06 6.29
N ALA A 209 -7.54 0.96 5.58
CA ALA A 209 -7.01 -0.28 6.12
C ALA A 209 -6.29 -1.07 5.02
N ARG A 210 -5.14 -1.66 5.32
CA ARG A 210 -4.38 -2.53 4.42
C ARG A 210 -3.98 -3.79 5.16
N ARG A 211 -4.08 -4.95 4.51
CA ARG A 211 -3.52 -6.17 5.08
C ARG A 211 -2.00 -6.13 4.95
N GLY A 212 -1.33 -6.45 6.07
CA GLY A 212 0.12 -6.63 6.06
C GLY A 212 0.56 -7.84 5.24
N TYR A 213 1.86 -7.95 5.05
CA TYR A 213 2.51 -9.08 4.40
C TYR A 213 3.63 -9.61 5.29
N THR A 214 3.57 -10.90 5.61
CA THR A 214 4.60 -11.63 6.37
C THR A 214 4.90 -12.93 5.64
N SER A 215 6.14 -13.16 5.26
CA SER A 215 6.54 -14.48 4.74
C SER A 215 6.77 -15.47 5.86
N TRP A 216 6.56 -16.76 5.57
CA TRP A 216 6.83 -17.82 6.53
C TRP A 216 7.53 -19.02 5.84
N LEU A 217 8.38 -19.69 6.61
CA LEU A 217 9.13 -20.86 6.20
C LEU A 217 8.92 -21.99 7.21
N LEU A 218 8.18 -23.02 6.81
CA LEU A 218 8.02 -24.26 7.55
C LEU A 218 9.09 -25.26 7.09
N THR A 219 9.84 -25.82 8.04
CA THR A 219 10.75 -26.95 7.78
C THR A 219 10.38 -28.11 8.68
N SER A 220 10.09 -29.25 8.07
CA SER A 220 9.83 -30.52 8.76
C SER A 220 10.94 -31.53 8.47
N THR A 221 11.28 -32.34 9.48
CA THR A 221 12.26 -33.42 9.41
C THR A 221 11.65 -34.73 9.85
N GLY A 222 12.20 -35.85 9.37
CA GLY A 222 11.80 -37.20 9.75
C GLY A 222 12.98 -38.16 9.66
N THR A 223 12.83 -39.35 10.21
CA THR A 223 13.85 -40.41 10.20
C THR A 223 13.82 -41.15 8.86
N PRO A 224 14.87 -41.05 8.03
CA PRO A 224 14.93 -41.82 6.79
C PRO A 224 15.08 -43.30 7.04
N ALA A 225 14.30 -44.11 6.35
CA ALA A 225 14.33 -45.57 6.40
C ALA A 225 13.80 -46.16 5.09
N HIS A 226 13.91 -47.48 4.90
CA HIS A 226 13.22 -48.14 3.81
C HIS A 226 11.70 -48.00 3.95
N SER A 227 10.96 -47.75 2.89
CA SER A 227 9.51 -47.46 2.93
C SER A 227 8.66 -48.54 3.57
N SER A 228 9.10 -49.81 3.56
CA SER A 228 8.43 -50.89 4.30
C SER A 228 8.43 -50.72 5.82
N GLN A 229 9.23 -49.78 6.35
CA GLN A 229 9.37 -49.50 7.77
C GLN A 229 8.59 -48.21 8.19
N VAL A 230 7.92 -47.55 7.24
CA VAL A 230 7.09 -46.39 7.53
C VAL A 230 6.00 -46.73 8.57
N PHE A 231 5.73 -45.84 9.48
CA PHE A 231 4.81 -45.99 10.62
C PHE A 231 5.24 -46.93 11.73
N ARG A 232 6.43 -47.55 11.64
CA ARG A 232 6.98 -48.25 12.81
C ARG A 232 7.22 -47.28 13.96
N ALA A 233 7.08 -47.77 15.19
CA ALA A 233 7.19 -46.96 16.40
C ALA A 233 8.57 -46.30 16.58
N ASP A 234 9.63 -46.84 15.96
CA ASP A 234 11.00 -46.32 16.00
C ASP A 234 11.39 -45.47 14.76
N ILE A 235 10.55 -45.40 13.72
CA ILE A 235 10.80 -44.65 12.46
C ILE A 235 9.84 -43.46 12.30
N GLY A 236 8.56 -43.67 12.52
CA GLY A 236 7.52 -42.68 12.31
C GLY A 236 7.15 -42.48 10.83
N PRO A 237 6.31 -41.47 10.55
CA PRO A 237 5.73 -41.25 9.20
C PRO A 237 6.66 -40.47 8.23
N GLY A 238 7.69 -39.81 8.73
CA GLY A 238 8.59 -38.98 7.92
C GLY A 238 8.11 -37.57 7.68
N ALA A 239 8.98 -36.73 7.12
CA ALA A 239 8.85 -35.29 7.03
C ALA A 239 7.66 -34.84 6.17
N ILE A 240 7.31 -35.57 5.09
CA ILE A 240 6.20 -35.15 4.21
C ILE A 240 4.87 -35.27 4.93
N TYR A 241 4.63 -36.38 5.67
CA TYR A 241 3.41 -36.53 6.45
C TYR A 241 3.29 -35.48 7.58
N GLU A 242 4.43 -35.20 8.23
CA GLU A 242 4.46 -34.16 9.26
C GLU A 242 4.09 -32.78 8.71
N ALA A 243 4.71 -32.34 7.62
CA ALA A 243 4.36 -31.06 6.99
C ALA A 243 2.90 -31.04 6.48
N SER A 244 2.42 -32.16 5.95
CA SER A 244 1.02 -32.28 5.50
C SER A 244 0.03 -32.11 6.65
N ARG A 245 0.34 -32.71 7.85
CA ARG A 245 -0.44 -32.49 9.05
C ARG A 245 -0.49 -31.02 9.43
N VAL A 246 0.68 -30.36 9.49
CA VAL A 246 0.77 -28.92 9.84
C VAL A 246 -0.06 -28.08 8.89
N LEU A 247 0.08 -28.26 7.56
CA LEU A 247 -0.68 -27.51 6.56
C LEU A 247 -2.19 -27.76 6.66
N GLN A 248 -2.59 -29.02 6.93
CA GLN A 248 -3.99 -29.38 7.13
C GLN A 248 -4.57 -28.69 8.38
N GLU A 249 -3.84 -28.70 9.50
CA GLU A 249 -4.26 -28.02 10.71
C GLU A 249 -4.31 -26.50 10.55
N PHE A 250 -3.37 -25.89 9.80
CA PHE A 250 -3.46 -24.48 9.43
C PHE A 250 -4.79 -24.21 8.72
N ARG A 251 -5.11 -24.99 7.68
CA ARG A 251 -6.35 -24.85 6.93
C ARG A 251 -7.59 -25.04 7.79
N GLU A 252 -7.61 -26.01 8.68
CA GLU A 252 -8.78 -26.33 9.52
C GLU A 252 -9.00 -25.34 10.65
N ARG A 253 -7.93 -24.84 11.25
CA ARG A 253 -8.02 -24.06 12.50
C ARG A 253 -7.90 -22.55 12.30
N LEU A 254 -7.33 -22.08 11.19
CA LEU A 254 -7.05 -20.66 10.97
C LEU A 254 -7.88 -20.02 9.85
N THR A 255 -8.68 -20.81 9.12
CA THR A 255 -9.65 -20.27 8.15
C THR A 255 -10.92 -19.78 8.84
N GLY A 256 -11.69 -18.90 8.16
CA GLY A 256 -12.96 -18.38 8.65
C GLY A 256 -13.01 -16.86 8.81
N ASP A 257 -11.86 -16.21 9.05
CA ASP A 257 -11.76 -14.76 9.01
C ASP A 257 -11.35 -14.33 7.56
N PRO A 258 -12.21 -13.58 6.83
CA PRO A 258 -11.92 -13.18 5.44
C PRO A 258 -10.74 -12.21 5.33
N LEU A 259 -10.31 -11.61 6.43
CA LEU A 259 -9.18 -10.69 6.50
C LEU A 259 -7.86 -11.39 6.88
N VAL A 260 -7.91 -12.70 7.12
CA VAL A 260 -6.73 -13.55 7.35
C VAL A 260 -6.55 -14.49 6.17
N THR A 261 -5.43 -14.40 5.49
CA THR A 261 -5.06 -15.35 4.44
C THR A 261 -3.64 -15.83 4.66
N PHE A 262 -3.44 -17.12 4.43
CA PHE A 262 -2.11 -17.74 4.47
C PHE A 262 -2.02 -18.74 3.31
N ASN A 263 -0.98 -18.62 2.51
CA ASN A 263 -0.82 -19.40 1.30
C ASN A 263 0.52 -20.15 1.33
N PRO A 264 0.52 -21.49 1.21
CA PRO A 264 1.75 -22.24 0.90
C PRO A 264 2.05 -22.09 -0.60
N GLY A 265 3.02 -21.25 -0.95
CA GLY A 265 3.35 -20.93 -2.34
C GLY A 265 4.27 -21.96 -3.00
N ILE A 266 5.21 -22.52 -2.22
CA ILE A 266 6.15 -23.56 -2.71
C ILE A 266 6.34 -24.62 -1.64
N ALA A 267 6.39 -25.90 -2.05
CA ALA A 267 6.58 -27.04 -1.17
C ALA A 267 7.54 -28.05 -1.83
N LEU A 268 8.61 -28.40 -1.11
CA LEU A 268 9.65 -29.32 -1.58
C LEU A 268 9.89 -30.40 -0.53
N GLY A 269 9.80 -31.67 -0.91
CA GLY A 269 9.96 -32.78 0.02
C GLY A 269 10.78 -33.96 -0.58
N GLY A 270 11.56 -34.63 0.28
CA GLY A 270 12.38 -35.75 -0.15
C GLY A 270 13.43 -36.15 0.88
N THR A 271 14.49 -36.83 0.40
CA THR A 271 15.67 -37.16 1.21
C THR A 271 16.55 -35.89 1.38
N THR A 272 16.72 -35.12 0.32
CA THR A 272 17.43 -33.87 0.32
C THR A 272 16.54 -32.75 -0.27
N VAL A 273 16.58 -31.59 0.33
CA VAL A 273 15.81 -30.40 -0.11
C VAL A 273 16.73 -29.20 0.01
N ALA A 274 16.77 -28.37 -1.04
CA ALA A 274 17.40 -27.08 -1.05
C ALA A 274 16.38 -26.04 -1.54
N LEU A 275 16.29 -24.92 -0.85
CA LEU A 275 15.50 -23.75 -1.21
C LEU A 275 16.45 -22.55 -1.14
N ASP A 276 16.39 -21.65 -2.12
CA ASP A 276 17.22 -20.45 -2.13
C ASP A 276 16.75 -19.41 -1.10
N SER A 277 17.55 -18.40 -0.87
CA SER A 277 17.24 -17.35 0.10
C SER A 277 16.06 -16.47 -0.30
N SER A 278 15.73 -16.43 -1.60
CA SER A 278 14.54 -15.73 -2.12
C SER A 278 13.24 -16.50 -1.90
N MET A 279 13.33 -17.79 -1.51
CA MET A 279 12.21 -18.72 -1.36
C MET A 279 11.38 -18.93 -2.66
N VAL A 280 11.97 -18.66 -3.81
CA VAL A 280 11.33 -18.75 -5.14
C VAL A 280 11.77 -20.01 -5.89
N HIS A 281 13.05 -20.38 -5.77
CA HIS A 281 13.61 -21.52 -6.49
C HIS A 281 14.17 -22.55 -5.54
N GLY A 282 13.97 -23.83 -5.87
CA GLY A 282 14.52 -24.89 -5.07
C GLY A 282 14.56 -26.23 -5.78
N SER A 283 15.18 -27.21 -5.14
CA SER A 283 15.27 -28.56 -5.63
C SER A 283 15.04 -29.59 -4.52
N ALA A 284 14.49 -30.74 -4.89
CA ALA A 284 14.32 -31.89 -4.01
C ALA A 284 14.74 -33.17 -4.71
N ALA A 285 15.36 -34.08 -3.96
CA ALA A 285 15.71 -35.41 -4.44
C ALA A 285 15.39 -36.48 -3.40
N GLY A 286 15.00 -37.65 -3.87
CA GLY A 286 14.67 -38.82 -3.03
C GLY A 286 14.31 -40.03 -3.87
N LYS A 287 14.11 -41.16 -3.20
CA LYS A 287 13.63 -42.41 -3.82
C LYS A 287 12.25 -42.73 -3.26
N SER A 288 11.35 -43.23 -4.10
CA SER A 288 9.96 -43.58 -3.70
C SER A 288 9.90 -44.67 -2.62
N ASN A 289 10.96 -45.47 -2.46
CA ASN A 289 11.10 -46.51 -1.44
C ASN A 289 11.89 -46.06 -0.18
N VAL A 290 11.99 -44.73 0.04
CA VAL A 290 12.67 -44.19 1.24
C VAL A 290 11.72 -43.21 1.94
N VAL A 291 11.58 -43.37 3.27
CA VAL A 291 10.83 -42.39 4.13
C VAL A 291 11.50 -41.04 4.02
N SER A 292 10.71 -39.98 3.78
CA SER A 292 11.23 -38.65 3.55
C SER A 292 11.93 -38.07 4.79
N ALA A 293 13.14 -37.59 4.61
CA ALA A 293 13.95 -36.99 5.67
C ALA A 293 13.63 -35.51 5.88
N ARG A 294 13.16 -34.77 4.85
CA ARG A 294 12.94 -33.36 4.90
C ARG A 294 11.78 -32.90 4.03
N MET A 295 11.02 -31.91 4.51
CA MET A 295 10.12 -31.11 3.72
C MET A 295 10.24 -29.66 4.12
N THR A 296 10.24 -28.76 3.12
CA THR A 296 10.25 -27.31 3.32
C THR A 296 9.09 -26.71 2.55
N VAL A 297 8.36 -25.82 3.23
CA VAL A 297 7.24 -25.09 2.63
C VAL A 297 7.43 -23.60 2.92
N ALA A 298 7.41 -22.79 1.87
CA ALA A 298 7.41 -21.33 2.00
C ALA A 298 6.06 -20.76 1.58
N GLY A 299 5.62 -19.70 2.26
CA GLY A 299 4.35 -19.08 2.00
C GLY A 299 4.25 -17.65 2.51
N ASP A 300 3.08 -17.03 2.33
CA ASP A 300 2.75 -15.73 2.87
C ASP A 300 1.59 -15.80 3.86
N LEU A 301 1.55 -14.80 4.73
CA LEU A 301 0.50 -14.55 5.72
C LEU A 301 0.10 -13.09 5.63
N ARG A 302 -1.21 -12.83 5.52
CA ARG A 302 -1.77 -11.48 5.49
C ARG A 302 -2.83 -11.32 6.56
N THR A 303 -2.73 -10.24 7.33
CA THR A 303 -3.67 -9.89 8.40
C THR A 303 -3.95 -8.40 8.39
N ILE A 304 -5.07 -8.00 9.04
CA ILE A 304 -5.53 -6.60 9.03
C ILE A 304 -5.00 -5.75 10.19
N SER A 305 -4.41 -6.37 11.20
CA SER A 305 -3.89 -5.64 12.37
C SER A 305 -2.71 -6.37 13.00
N PRO A 306 -1.83 -5.64 13.73
CA PRO A 306 -0.72 -6.24 14.46
C PRO A 306 -1.16 -7.30 15.49
N ASP A 307 -2.27 -7.07 16.19
CA ASP A 307 -2.80 -8.03 17.17
C ASP A 307 -3.24 -9.33 16.49
N LYS A 308 -3.94 -9.22 15.34
CA LYS A 308 -4.34 -10.39 14.55
C LYS A 308 -3.12 -11.13 13.98
N LEU A 309 -2.08 -10.40 13.57
CA LEU A 309 -0.83 -11.02 13.13
C LEU A 309 -0.18 -11.83 14.26
N ALA A 310 -0.07 -11.25 15.44
CA ALA A 310 0.49 -11.94 16.61
C ALA A 310 -0.33 -13.17 17.00
N GLU A 311 -1.65 -13.07 17.01
CA GLU A 311 -2.58 -14.18 17.27
C GLU A 311 -2.37 -15.36 16.30
N VAL A 312 -2.35 -15.05 14.99
CA VAL A 312 -2.20 -16.09 13.96
C VAL A 312 -0.82 -16.73 14.00
N LYS A 313 0.26 -15.95 14.18
CA LYS A 313 1.62 -16.49 14.35
C LYS A 313 1.69 -17.44 15.54
N ALA A 314 1.17 -17.05 16.69
CA ALA A 314 1.16 -17.90 17.89
C ALA A 314 0.36 -19.20 17.67
N ALA A 315 -0.76 -19.14 16.96
CA ALA A 315 -1.52 -20.33 16.60
C ALA A 315 -0.76 -21.25 15.62
N MET A 316 -0.09 -20.69 14.61
CA MET A 316 0.77 -21.46 13.69
C MET A 316 1.92 -22.12 14.44
N GLU A 317 2.61 -21.41 15.33
CA GLU A 317 3.69 -21.94 16.17
C GLU A 317 3.20 -23.08 17.08
N SER A 318 2.02 -22.94 17.69
CA SER A 318 1.40 -23.97 18.54
C SER A 318 1.11 -25.25 17.74
N ILE A 319 0.61 -25.11 16.49
CA ILE A 319 0.34 -26.25 15.61
C ILE A 319 1.65 -26.96 15.23
N VAL A 320 2.68 -26.19 14.92
CA VAL A 320 4.01 -26.71 14.54
C VAL A 320 4.70 -27.44 15.68
N ALA A 321 4.51 -26.98 16.92
CA ALA A 321 5.12 -27.59 18.11
C ALA A 321 4.61 -29.00 18.41
N ALA A 322 3.43 -29.39 17.92
CA ALA A 322 2.82 -30.70 18.15
C ALA A 322 3.20 -31.72 17.05
N SER A 323 4.48 -32.08 16.96
CA SER A 323 4.99 -32.98 15.92
C SER A 323 4.54 -34.44 16.09
N LEU A 324 4.43 -35.17 14.98
CA LEU A 324 4.24 -36.62 14.94
C LEU A 324 5.48 -37.35 15.49
N PRO A 325 5.34 -38.63 15.97
CA PRO A 325 6.47 -39.39 16.48
C PRO A 325 7.64 -39.44 15.50
N HIS A 326 8.87 -39.25 15.98
CA HIS A 326 10.13 -39.26 15.20
C HIS A 326 10.19 -38.23 14.09
N THR A 327 9.37 -37.16 14.18
CA THR A 327 9.45 -35.98 13.32
C THR A 327 9.67 -34.73 14.16
N ALA A 328 10.10 -33.65 13.51
CA ALA A 328 10.18 -32.33 14.13
C ALA A 328 9.86 -31.27 13.06
N SER A 329 9.16 -30.23 13.49
CA SER A 329 8.86 -29.09 12.63
C SER A 329 9.27 -27.79 13.30
N ARG A 330 9.63 -26.81 12.47
CA ARG A 330 9.83 -25.42 12.90
C ARG A 330 9.25 -24.47 11.85
N ILE A 331 8.73 -23.34 12.30
CA ILE A 331 8.30 -22.26 11.44
C ILE A 331 9.12 -21.00 11.76
N GLN A 332 9.44 -20.24 10.73
CA GLN A 332 10.12 -18.94 10.83
C GLN A 332 9.27 -17.92 10.08
N PHE A 333 9.21 -16.69 10.59
CA PHE A 333 8.50 -15.59 9.99
C PHE A 333 9.49 -14.48 9.64
N ASP A 334 9.25 -13.83 8.52
CA ASP A 334 9.91 -12.59 8.13
C ASP A 334 8.83 -11.54 7.84
N ASP A 335 8.75 -10.54 8.71
CA ASP A 335 7.75 -9.49 8.62
C ASP A 335 8.12 -8.50 7.53
N GLY A 336 7.29 -8.45 6.50
CA GLY A 336 7.37 -7.52 5.40
C GLY A 336 6.71 -6.17 5.73
N TYR A 337 5.62 -5.90 5.05
CA TYR A 337 4.81 -4.70 5.28
C TYR A 337 3.89 -4.89 6.49
N PRO A 338 3.89 -3.98 7.46
CA PRO A 338 2.98 -4.07 8.60
C PRO A 338 1.52 -3.90 8.17
N PRO A 339 0.56 -4.47 8.88
CA PRO A 339 -0.84 -4.21 8.62
C PRO A 339 -1.24 -2.80 9.07
N MET A 340 -2.12 -2.15 8.32
CA MET A 340 -2.76 -0.89 8.67
C MET A 340 -4.21 -1.15 9.10
N ALA A 341 -4.48 -1.12 10.39
CA ALA A 341 -5.84 -1.32 10.93
C ALA A 341 -6.75 -0.12 10.64
N PRO A 342 -8.07 -0.32 10.47
CA PRO A 342 -9.04 0.75 10.26
C PRO A 342 -9.37 1.47 11.58
N THR A 343 -8.48 2.36 12.02
CA THR A 343 -8.63 3.11 13.25
C THR A 343 -9.75 4.16 13.19
N GLU A 344 -10.19 4.65 14.34
CA GLU A 344 -11.13 5.76 14.40
C GLU A 344 -10.54 7.05 13.79
N GLY A 345 -9.24 7.28 13.93
CA GLY A 345 -8.54 8.38 13.26
C GLY A 345 -8.63 8.29 11.74
N ASN A 346 -8.41 7.09 11.17
CA ASN A 346 -8.52 6.85 9.74
C ASN A 346 -9.97 7.08 9.25
N ARG A 347 -10.98 6.63 10.02
CA ARG A 347 -12.40 6.86 9.70
C ARG A 347 -12.75 8.35 9.70
N ARG A 348 -12.23 9.12 10.67
CA ARG A 348 -12.42 10.58 10.70
C ARG A 348 -11.80 11.26 9.48
N LEU A 349 -10.61 10.83 9.08
CA LEU A 349 -9.96 11.40 7.89
C LEU A 349 -10.73 11.07 6.61
N LEU A 350 -11.23 9.85 6.47
CA LEU A 350 -12.14 9.46 5.38
C LEU A 350 -13.41 10.31 5.37
N ALA A 351 -14.00 10.59 6.53
CA ALA A 351 -15.21 11.43 6.60
C ALA A 351 -14.95 12.86 6.10
N VAL A 352 -13.75 13.42 6.36
CA VAL A 352 -13.34 14.71 5.78
C VAL A 352 -13.20 14.60 4.25
N TYR A 353 -12.60 13.50 3.75
CA TYR A 353 -12.41 13.27 2.31
C TYR A 353 -13.74 13.05 1.59
N ASP A 354 -14.68 12.29 2.17
CA ASP A 354 -16.04 12.11 1.66
C ASP A 354 -16.78 13.45 1.59
N GLN A 355 -16.67 14.28 2.65
CA GLN A 355 -17.29 15.61 2.64
C GLN A 355 -16.70 16.51 1.56
N VAL A 356 -15.38 16.49 1.36
CA VAL A 356 -14.73 17.22 0.24
C VAL A 356 -15.30 16.78 -1.10
N SER A 357 -15.45 15.48 -1.32
CA SER A 357 -16.03 14.93 -2.54
C SER A 357 -17.46 15.39 -2.79
N ARG A 358 -18.30 15.38 -1.75
CA ARG A 358 -19.69 15.87 -1.80
C ARG A 358 -19.76 17.35 -2.10
N ASP A 359 -18.93 18.14 -1.45
CA ASP A 359 -18.88 19.60 -1.66
C ASP A 359 -18.41 19.97 -3.08
N LEU A 360 -17.62 19.13 -3.71
CA LEU A 360 -17.22 19.23 -5.12
C LEU A 360 -18.33 18.75 -6.09
N GLY A 361 -19.42 18.16 -5.59
CA GLY A 361 -20.46 17.55 -6.42
C GLY A 361 -20.05 16.22 -7.06
N ALA A 362 -18.97 15.58 -6.58
CA ALA A 362 -18.42 14.33 -7.12
C ALA A 362 -19.01 13.07 -6.46
N GLY A 363 -20.02 13.23 -5.58
CA GLY A 363 -20.67 12.11 -4.89
C GLY A 363 -19.91 11.63 -3.66
N PRO A 364 -20.42 10.56 -3.01
CA PRO A 364 -19.82 9.99 -1.80
C PRO A 364 -18.53 9.24 -2.10
N VAL A 365 -17.67 9.13 -1.06
CA VAL A 365 -16.50 8.24 -1.04
C VAL A 365 -16.68 7.24 0.09
N GLY A 366 -16.65 5.95 -0.27
CA GLY A 366 -16.72 4.82 0.66
C GLY A 366 -15.35 4.28 1.05
N ILE A 367 -15.37 3.16 1.77
CA ILE A 367 -14.16 2.43 2.16
C ILE A 367 -13.87 1.37 1.09
N ASP A 368 -12.63 1.31 0.61
CA ASP A 368 -12.15 0.18 -0.17
C ASP A 368 -12.20 -1.11 0.67
N ASN A 369 -12.48 -2.23 0.01
CA ASN A 369 -12.54 -3.53 0.67
C ASN A 369 -11.14 -3.98 1.13
N PRO A 370 -10.85 -4.03 2.45
CA PRO A 370 -9.52 -4.37 2.94
C PRO A 370 -9.04 -5.77 2.53
N ALA A 371 -9.96 -6.67 2.14
CA ALA A 371 -9.58 -7.98 1.62
C ALA A 371 -8.91 -7.90 0.25
N ARG A 372 -9.07 -6.80 -0.48
CA ARG A 372 -8.46 -6.52 -1.79
C ARG A 372 -7.28 -5.56 -1.71
N ALA A 373 -7.26 -4.69 -0.70
CA ALA A 373 -6.16 -3.75 -0.52
C ALA A 373 -4.83 -4.49 -0.27
N GLY A 374 -3.88 -4.31 -1.17
CA GLY A 374 -2.51 -4.81 -1.03
C GLY A 374 -1.75 -4.08 0.09
N ALA A 375 -0.55 -4.54 0.40
CA ALA A 375 0.37 -3.77 1.23
C ALA A 375 0.86 -2.54 0.47
N ALA A 376 1.20 -1.46 1.17
CA ALA A 376 1.80 -0.25 0.60
C ALA A 376 2.61 0.50 1.68
N ASP A 377 3.46 1.40 1.26
CA ASP A 377 4.39 2.13 2.14
C ASP A 377 3.70 2.92 3.26
N VAL A 378 2.47 3.37 3.06
CA VAL A 378 1.66 4.03 4.08
C VAL A 378 1.49 3.17 5.35
N SER A 379 1.58 1.84 5.19
CA SER A 379 1.51 0.89 6.29
C SER A 379 2.63 1.05 7.33
N PHE A 380 3.80 1.56 6.94
CA PHE A 380 4.89 1.86 7.89
C PHE A 380 4.61 3.08 8.79
N ALA A 381 3.60 3.88 8.45
CA ALA A 381 3.10 4.93 9.33
C ALA A 381 1.99 4.44 10.29
N ALA A 382 1.46 3.23 10.09
CA ALA A 382 0.38 2.66 10.90
C ALA A 382 0.83 2.45 12.36
N GLY A 383 -0.05 2.78 13.30
CA GLY A 383 0.25 2.74 14.73
C GLY A 383 1.18 3.87 15.21
N ILE A 384 1.71 4.71 14.31
CA ILE A 384 2.58 5.85 14.61
C ILE A 384 1.82 7.16 14.37
N VAL A 385 1.23 7.32 13.19
CA VAL A 385 0.45 8.51 12.81
C VAL A 385 -1.01 8.30 13.21
N PRO A 386 -1.65 9.27 13.91
CA PRO A 386 -3.01 9.11 14.42
C PRO A 386 -4.10 8.97 13.34
N MET A 387 -3.91 9.58 12.17
CA MET A 387 -4.88 9.62 11.08
C MET A 387 -4.19 9.31 9.75
N ILE A 388 -4.61 8.24 9.10
CA ILE A 388 -4.04 7.78 7.83
C ILE A 388 -5.16 7.51 6.84
N ILE A 389 -4.97 7.95 5.60
CA ILE A 389 -5.78 7.60 4.44
C ILE A 389 -4.86 7.33 3.25
N ASP A 390 -5.26 6.44 2.37
CA ASP A 390 -4.53 6.08 1.15
C ASP A 390 -5.51 5.80 0.00
N GLY A 391 -5.01 5.46 -1.18
CA GLY A 391 -5.85 5.24 -2.35
C GLY A 391 -6.35 6.56 -2.96
N LEU A 392 -5.56 7.65 -2.86
CA LEU A 392 -5.89 8.95 -3.42
C LEU A 392 -5.23 9.17 -4.80
N GLY A 393 -4.69 8.11 -5.38
CA GLY A 393 -4.03 8.11 -6.69
C GLY A 393 -4.99 8.15 -7.87
N LEU A 394 -4.45 7.93 -9.06
CA LEU A 394 -5.20 8.00 -10.32
C LEU A 394 -6.03 6.72 -10.51
N ALA A 395 -7.33 6.87 -10.75
CA ALA A 395 -8.21 5.74 -10.97
C ALA A 395 -7.88 4.99 -12.26
N GLY A 396 -8.02 3.66 -12.22
CA GLY A 396 -7.74 2.81 -13.36
C GLY A 396 -7.77 1.33 -13.00
N TRP A 397 -7.12 0.53 -13.78
CA TRP A 397 -7.08 -0.93 -13.58
C TRP A 397 -5.89 -1.57 -14.28
N GLY A 398 -5.60 -2.80 -13.91
CA GLY A 398 -4.58 -3.63 -14.57
C GLY A 398 -3.16 -3.37 -14.07
N GLY A 399 -2.97 -2.72 -12.93
CA GLY A 399 -1.67 -2.53 -12.28
C GLY A 399 -0.87 -3.83 -12.23
N HIS A 400 0.46 -3.76 -12.27
CA HIS A 400 1.40 -4.88 -12.36
C HIS A 400 1.27 -5.74 -13.63
N THR A 401 0.54 -5.29 -14.65
CA THR A 401 0.43 -5.98 -15.95
C THR A 401 0.60 -5.01 -17.13
N ASP A 402 0.88 -5.54 -18.31
CA ASP A 402 0.92 -4.77 -19.55
C ASP A 402 -0.45 -4.22 -20.00
N LYS A 403 -1.48 -4.41 -19.18
CA LYS A 403 -2.84 -3.89 -19.36
C LYS A 403 -3.17 -2.75 -18.41
N GLU A 404 -2.17 -2.17 -17.79
CA GLU A 404 -2.33 -1.05 -16.89
C GLU A 404 -2.86 0.18 -17.65
N ILE A 405 -4.04 0.64 -17.25
CA ILE A 405 -4.82 1.70 -17.91
C ILE A 405 -5.37 2.66 -16.86
N ALA A 406 -5.14 3.95 -17.05
CA ALA A 406 -5.75 5.01 -16.26
C ALA A 406 -7.03 5.56 -16.90
N ASP A 407 -7.99 5.91 -16.06
CA ASP A 407 -9.13 6.77 -16.41
C ASP A 407 -8.75 8.24 -16.25
N MET A 408 -8.31 8.86 -17.35
CA MET A 408 -7.84 10.25 -17.38
C MET A 408 -8.95 11.28 -17.11
N SER A 409 -10.21 10.87 -17.13
CA SER A 409 -11.34 11.75 -16.77
C SER A 409 -11.36 12.05 -15.27
N THR A 410 -10.80 11.18 -14.45
CA THR A 410 -10.77 11.29 -13.00
C THR A 410 -9.64 12.18 -12.47
N LEU A 411 -8.58 12.42 -13.26
CA LEU A 411 -7.36 13.13 -12.84
C LEU A 411 -7.65 14.48 -12.16
N SER A 412 -8.44 15.35 -12.79
CA SER A 412 -8.75 16.67 -12.22
C SER A 412 -9.59 16.57 -10.94
N MET A 413 -10.56 15.65 -10.91
CA MET A 413 -11.43 15.47 -9.74
C MET A 413 -10.65 14.96 -8.54
N LEU A 414 -9.79 13.94 -8.72
CA LEU A 414 -8.94 13.40 -7.67
C LEU A 414 -7.92 14.43 -7.18
N THR A 415 -7.33 15.22 -8.08
CA THR A 415 -6.44 16.34 -7.71
C THR A 415 -7.17 17.40 -6.88
N LYS A 416 -8.40 17.77 -7.24
CA LYS A 416 -9.22 18.72 -6.44
C LYS A 416 -9.51 18.17 -5.05
N ARG A 417 -9.90 16.89 -4.96
CA ARG A 417 -10.14 16.23 -3.67
C ARG A 417 -8.89 16.25 -2.80
N ALA A 418 -7.74 15.88 -3.34
CA ALA A 418 -6.46 15.89 -2.62
C ALA A 418 -6.09 17.30 -2.14
N ALA A 419 -6.17 18.31 -3.02
CA ALA A 419 -5.85 19.68 -2.67
C ALA A 419 -6.75 20.24 -1.55
N ILE A 420 -8.06 20.02 -1.63
CA ILE A 420 -9.02 20.52 -0.64
C ILE A 420 -8.92 19.72 0.66
N LEU A 421 -8.66 18.40 0.60
CA LEU A 421 -8.38 17.60 1.79
C LEU A 421 -7.17 18.17 2.55
N ILE A 422 -6.03 18.33 1.87
CA ILE A 422 -4.81 18.90 2.46
C ILE A 422 -5.09 20.27 3.06
N HIS A 423 -5.85 21.13 2.35
CA HIS A 423 -6.23 22.43 2.85
C HIS A 423 -7.05 22.35 4.15
N ARG A 424 -8.04 21.47 4.21
CA ARG A 424 -8.91 21.34 5.39
C ARG A 424 -8.17 20.79 6.58
N VAL A 425 -7.39 19.70 6.40
CA VAL A 425 -6.71 19.06 7.52
C VAL A 425 -5.55 19.86 8.10
N THR A 426 -4.95 20.76 7.32
CA THR A 426 -3.89 21.65 7.81
C THR A 426 -4.40 22.85 8.60
N ARG A 427 -5.73 23.09 8.60
CA ARG A 427 -6.37 24.21 9.31
C ARG A 427 -7.01 23.83 10.65
N VAL A 428 -7.30 22.56 10.84
CA VAL A 428 -7.89 22.06 12.09
C VAL A 428 -6.75 21.84 13.09
N PRO A 429 -6.83 22.34 14.34
CA PRO A 429 -5.87 21.95 15.36
C PRO A 429 -5.87 20.44 15.51
N PRO A 430 -4.69 19.80 15.76
CA PRO A 430 -4.67 18.39 16.06
C PRO A 430 -5.61 18.12 17.25
N ALA A 431 -6.37 17.03 17.19
CA ALA A 431 -7.21 16.63 18.29
C ALA A 431 -6.34 16.42 19.55
N PRO A 432 -6.78 16.84 20.73
CA PRO A 432 -6.04 16.70 21.98
C PRO A 432 -5.73 15.25 22.31
#